data_88f6d5523523c968733c7c78ca76ff42
#
_entry.id   88f6d5523523c968733c7c78ca76ff42
#
_cell.length_a   1.000
_cell.length_b   1.000
_cell.length_c   1.000
_cell.angle_alpha   90.00
_cell.angle_beta   90.00
_cell.angle_gamma   90.00
#
_symmetry.space_group_name_H-M   'P 1'
#
loop_
_entity.id
_entity.type
_entity.pdbx_description
1 polymer ?
#
loop_
_entity_poly.entity_id
_entity_poly.type
_entity_poly.pdbx_seq_one_letter_code
_entity_poly.pdbx_strand_id
1 'polypeptide(L)'
;MSKRKLAFILPWQEKCAKANVYSYNLQRITFTPTLIKPIKLIKLIKLIKLIKLIKLIKPIFLPMTRKLLALTLTAITSLTAAAQQQVAIFSINDFHGAFVRNDHKGIVGAPSVLQTLDSLKQVYPCNITVSAGDNFGGSYFYNVTHGALLPVFFNAAGIRLSAVGNHEFDDGQRSLADKWNGLSTRPEGWDIDYVCANVRSTQTKAIPNFAQPVASVPITLPDGHPFRVAFVGLIASSTPQQASVRKLAGLTFDGRYEAVLDSVMKLPEGNLVKDANLRLLLTHVGSNMNDEGQPIWDDKDAAHLQQINSPLWHGILSSHSHKRVCGTINDAHYPIVQGRWHGDYISMLLCTIDNKTLQVTKVEPRTIAVTPKDTLEPAAARLQAQVDSLLLHTTTPGGTPIGTRLTTAIRDLSHDRDHKYCQTVVGELVCKSYAEAFRHAADLSDDTPIIGCSHFGSIRSGFTKGPISVLDVGEVLPFSNALKVYQVKGSLLIELVNFGFHNLRYGWLQTGNLKIERNGNQIKSLTYVSPQGKEVPIVPNKKYYLVADEFITTGGDGYSPSFFPAKQEVKQEGMPSTTDAFVQYLKAQKFIGIQFNKPRTL
;
A
#
# COMPACT_ATOMS: atom_id res chain seq x y z
N MET A 1 16.81 54.44 -5.72
CA MET A 1 17.28 54.17 -4.31
C MET A 1 16.84 52.78 -3.99
N SER A 2 17.72 51.96 -3.96
CA SER A 2 18.64 51.29 -3.03
C SER A 2 18.15 49.92 -2.65
N LYS A 3 18.77 48.92 -3.26
CA LYS A 3 19.67 47.84 -2.73
C LYS A 3 19.02 46.67 -2.04
N ARG A 4 19.06 45.50 -2.73
CA ARG A 4 19.87 44.26 -2.44
C ARG A 4 19.37 43.43 -1.26
N LYS A 5 19.18 42.10 -1.39
CA LYS A 5 20.21 41.06 -1.54
C LYS A 5 19.67 39.73 -2.09
N LEU A 6 20.36 39.22 -3.06
CA LEU A 6 20.46 37.78 -3.40
C LEU A 6 21.28 37.04 -2.30
N ALA A 7 20.95 35.77 -2.04
CA ALA A 7 21.86 34.73 -1.56
C ALA A 7 21.30 33.38 -1.99
N PHE A 8 21.82 32.81 -3.01
CA PHE A 8 22.91 31.83 -3.17
C PHE A 8 22.54 30.44 -2.64
N ILE A 9 22.22 29.59 -3.61
CA ILE A 9 22.27 28.13 -3.56
C ILE A 9 23.71 27.73 -3.90
N LEU A 10 24.34 26.87 -3.12
CA LEU A 10 25.48 26.04 -3.53
C LEU A 10 25.50 24.69 -2.80
N PRO A 11 26.13 23.66 -3.40
CA PRO A 11 25.75 22.26 -3.22
C PRO A 11 26.61 21.50 -2.20
N TRP A 12 26.04 20.41 -1.68
CA TRP A 12 26.76 19.40 -0.90
C TRP A 12 27.48 18.42 -1.83
N GLN A 13 28.81 18.56 -1.89
CA GLN A 13 29.71 17.44 -2.20
C GLN A 13 31.10 17.74 -1.62
N GLU A 14 31.72 16.67 -1.11
CA GLU A 14 33.10 16.51 -0.67
C GLU A 14 33.54 17.12 0.66
N LYS A 15 33.73 16.22 1.65
CA LYS A 15 34.96 16.11 2.45
C LYS A 15 34.93 14.85 3.32
N CYS A 16 35.44 13.76 2.79
CA CYS A 16 36.13 12.74 3.56
C CYS A 16 37.65 13.03 3.49
N ALA A 17 38.28 12.85 4.63
CA ALA A 17 39.70 12.71 4.89
C ALA A 17 40.38 13.92 5.56
N LYS A 18 40.58 13.80 6.89
CA LYS A 18 41.91 13.80 7.53
C LYS A 18 41.75 13.76 9.06
N ALA A 19 42.21 12.69 9.63
CA ALA A 19 42.45 12.57 11.05
C ALA A 19 43.57 13.54 11.46
N ASN A 20 43.39 14.27 12.56
CA ASN A 20 44.52 14.69 13.38
C ASN A 20 44.08 14.93 14.82
N VAL A 21 44.89 14.39 15.67
CA VAL A 21 44.99 14.43 17.12
C VAL A 21 44.91 15.86 17.64
N TYR A 22 44.06 16.14 18.60
CA TYR A 22 44.20 17.27 19.53
C TYR A 22 43.87 16.85 20.96
N SER A 23 44.84 17.19 21.81
CA SER A 23 44.87 17.08 23.25
C SER A 23 43.69 17.78 23.95
N TYR A 24 43.10 17.11 24.92
CA TYR A 24 42.07 17.68 25.79
C TYR A 24 42.67 18.54 26.92
N ASN A 25 42.33 19.81 26.93
CA ASN A 25 42.44 20.69 28.06
C ASN A 25 41.22 20.50 28.98
N LEU A 26 41.51 20.14 30.24
CA LEU A 26 40.53 20.06 31.31
C LEU A 26 40.09 21.46 31.75
N GLN A 27 38.88 21.86 31.45
CA GLN A 27 38.21 22.96 32.17
C GLN A 27 37.09 22.41 33.05
N ARG A 28 37.08 22.92 34.28
CA ARG A 28 36.20 22.57 35.39
C ARG A 28 34.71 22.67 34.99
N ILE A 29 33.99 21.58 35.14
CA ILE A 29 32.53 21.57 35.14
C ILE A 29 32.08 21.34 36.59
N THR A 30 31.40 22.32 37.13
CA THR A 30 30.70 22.26 38.42
C THR A 30 29.46 21.43 38.29
N PHE A 31 29.39 20.29 39.00
CA PHE A 31 28.22 19.45 39.07
C PHE A 31 27.27 19.94 40.16
N THR A 32 26.03 20.25 39.78
CA THR A 32 24.88 20.27 40.68
C THR A 32 24.34 18.83 40.86
N PRO A 33 24.07 18.39 42.10
CA PRO A 33 23.66 17.01 42.34
C PRO A 33 22.15 16.83 42.08
N THR A 34 21.79 16.24 40.95
CA THR A 34 20.43 15.70 40.71
C THR A 34 20.43 14.19 40.96
N LEU A 35 19.47 13.75 41.77
CA LEU A 35 19.29 12.41 42.31
C LEU A 35 19.49 11.29 41.28
N ILE A 36 20.56 10.54 41.46
CA ILE A 36 20.74 9.22 40.84
C ILE A 36 19.98 8.20 41.68
N LYS A 37 18.97 7.53 41.07
CA LYS A 37 18.13 6.53 41.74
C LYS A 37 19.01 5.47 42.46
N PRO A 38 18.67 5.08 43.71
CA PRO A 38 19.53 4.21 44.57
C PRO A 38 19.86 2.83 43.96
N ILE A 39 19.07 2.33 43.03
CA ILE A 39 19.26 1.02 42.40
C ILE A 39 20.52 0.94 41.51
N LYS A 40 20.90 2.04 40.82
CA LYS A 40 22.13 2.09 40.00
C LYS A 40 23.40 2.17 40.86
N LEU A 41 23.31 2.85 41.98
CA LEU A 41 24.43 2.98 42.92
C LEU A 41 24.75 1.66 43.62
N ILE A 42 23.73 0.89 44.02
CA ILE A 42 23.88 -0.42 44.64
C ILE A 42 24.51 -1.45 43.67
N LYS A 43 24.11 -1.41 42.37
CA LYS A 43 24.74 -2.25 41.33
C LYS A 43 26.21 -1.86 41.10
N LEU A 44 26.51 -0.60 41.07
CA LEU A 44 27.88 -0.09 40.90
C LEU A 44 28.78 -0.44 42.08
N ILE A 45 28.29 -0.31 43.34
CA ILE A 45 28.99 -0.67 44.55
C ILE A 45 29.24 -2.19 44.60
N LYS A 46 28.28 -3.01 44.19
CA LYS A 46 28.45 -4.48 44.08
C LYS A 46 29.52 -4.84 43.03
N LEU A 47 29.53 -4.17 41.89
CA LEU A 47 30.54 -4.35 40.84
C LEU A 47 31.95 -3.94 41.29
N ILE A 48 32.08 -2.82 41.99
CA ILE A 48 33.37 -2.34 42.54
C ILE A 48 33.89 -3.28 43.61
N LYS A 49 33.01 -3.80 44.49
CA LYS A 49 33.38 -4.84 45.49
C LYS A 49 33.86 -6.12 44.82
N LEU A 50 33.18 -6.57 43.75
CA LEU A 50 33.57 -7.74 42.98
C LEU A 50 34.93 -7.56 42.28
N ILE A 51 35.19 -6.40 41.69
CA ILE A 51 36.48 -6.05 41.05
C ILE A 51 37.60 -6.03 42.11
N LYS A 52 37.34 -5.49 43.31
CA LYS A 52 38.32 -5.50 44.40
C LYS A 52 38.58 -6.92 44.90
N LEU A 53 37.56 -7.78 45.01
CA LEU A 53 37.71 -9.19 45.40
C LEU A 53 38.51 -9.96 44.35
N ILE A 54 38.29 -9.72 43.05
CA ILE A 54 39.06 -10.34 41.96
C ILE A 54 40.53 -9.90 41.99
N LYS A 55 40.84 -8.65 42.39
CA LYS A 55 42.22 -8.15 42.56
C LYS A 55 42.92 -8.75 43.80
N LEU A 56 42.21 -9.08 44.86
CA LEU A 56 42.76 -9.71 46.04
C LEU A 56 43.03 -11.22 45.87
N ILE A 57 42.31 -11.89 44.98
CA ILE A 57 42.43 -13.32 44.72
C ILE A 57 43.53 -13.65 43.69
N LYS A 58 44.03 -12.66 42.96
CA LYS A 58 45.08 -12.82 41.95
C LYS A 58 46.43 -13.38 42.40
N PRO A 59 46.89 -13.23 43.66
CA PRO A 59 48.19 -13.79 44.04
C PRO A 59 48.15 -15.19 44.60
N ILE A 60 47.00 -15.82 44.86
CA ILE A 60 46.91 -17.05 45.66
C ILE A 60 46.64 -18.31 44.82
N PHE A 61 46.23 -18.21 43.56
CA PHE A 61 45.95 -19.38 42.73
C PHE A 61 46.80 -19.40 41.47
N LEU A 62 47.76 -20.32 41.41
CA LEU A 62 48.49 -20.79 40.23
C LEU A 62 47.47 -21.36 39.18
N PRO A 63 47.86 -21.55 37.95
CA PRO A 63 47.11 -21.29 36.73
C PRO A 63 45.93 -22.25 36.53
N MET A 64 44.78 -21.95 37.07
CA MET A 64 43.55 -22.44 36.50
C MET A 64 43.35 -21.78 35.15
N THR A 65 43.47 -22.59 34.13
CA THR A 65 43.47 -22.22 32.71
C THR A 65 42.40 -21.16 32.39
N ARG A 66 42.76 -20.15 31.61
CA ARG A 66 41.87 -19.10 31.06
C ARG A 66 40.55 -19.64 30.49
N LYS A 67 40.52 -20.96 30.16
CA LYS A 67 39.34 -21.70 29.73
C LYS A 67 38.29 -21.91 30.82
N LEU A 68 38.70 -22.14 32.09
CA LEU A 68 37.74 -22.36 33.18
C LEU A 68 37.06 -21.05 33.63
N LEU A 69 37.78 -19.95 33.60
CA LEU A 69 37.23 -18.61 33.92
C LEU A 69 36.30 -18.10 32.81
N ALA A 70 36.60 -18.42 31.56
CA ALA A 70 35.73 -18.14 30.43
C ALA A 70 34.46 -19.01 30.49
N LEU A 71 34.57 -20.29 30.82
CA LEU A 71 33.42 -21.18 30.98
C LEU A 71 32.50 -20.79 32.14
N THR A 72 33.07 -20.34 33.28
CA THR A 72 32.26 -19.88 34.43
C THR A 72 31.62 -18.50 34.13
N LEU A 73 32.30 -17.60 33.41
CA LEU A 73 31.69 -16.33 33.01
C LEU A 73 30.58 -16.53 31.94
N THR A 74 30.80 -17.47 31.01
CA THR A 74 29.77 -17.85 30.01
C THR A 74 28.60 -18.58 30.67
N ALA A 75 28.84 -19.43 31.66
CA ALA A 75 27.78 -20.10 32.42
C ALA A 75 26.97 -19.11 33.29
N ILE A 76 27.60 -18.10 33.89
CA ILE A 76 26.89 -17.08 34.67
C ILE A 76 26.11 -16.12 33.76
N THR A 77 26.62 -15.79 32.57
CA THR A 77 25.86 -15.01 31.60
C THR A 77 24.74 -15.80 30.92
N SER A 78 24.91 -17.10 30.71
CA SER A 78 23.84 -17.97 30.22
C SER A 78 22.76 -18.25 31.28
N LEU A 79 23.09 -18.34 32.58
CA LEU A 79 22.08 -18.50 33.66
C LEU A 79 21.23 -17.22 33.87
N THR A 80 21.74 -16.04 33.54
CA THR A 80 20.94 -14.78 33.61
C THR A 80 20.18 -14.49 32.33
N ALA A 81 20.60 -15.06 31.20
CA ALA A 81 19.89 -14.97 29.92
C ALA A 81 18.73 -15.99 29.80
N ALA A 82 18.69 -17.01 30.65
CA ALA A 82 17.66 -18.06 30.60
C ALA A 82 16.30 -17.66 31.18
N ALA A 83 16.12 -16.39 31.59
CA ALA A 83 14.90 -15.96 32.28
C ALA A 83 13.84 -15.35 31.38
N GLN A 84 14.09 -15.20 30.08
CA GLN A 84 13.13 -14.53 29.17
C GLN A 84 13.16 -15.17 27.78
N GLN A 85 11.99 -15.42 27.23
CA GLN A 85 11.80 -15.89 25.86
C GLN A 85 11.21 -14.78 25.00
N GLN A 86 11.35 -14.90 23.69
CA GLN A 86 10.80 -13.93 22.75
C GLN A 86 9.83 -14.60 21.77
N VAL A 87 8.71 -13.94 21.53
CA VAL A 87 7.75 -14.26 20.49
C VAL A 87 7.68 -13.07 19.53
N ALA A 88 7.89 -13.32 18.25
CA ALA A 88 7.77 -12.30 17.21
C ALA A 88 6.43 -12.42 16.49
N ILE A 89 5.67 -11.34 16.44
CA ILE A 89 4.45 -11.26 15.64
C ILE A 89 4.77 -10.40 14.42
N PHE A 90 4.83 -11.03 13.23
CA PHE A 90 5.02 -10.36 11.96
C PHE A 90 3.68 -10.03 11.33
N SER A 91 3.59 -8.86 10.70
CA SER A 91 2.42 -8.48 9.91
C SER A 91 2.84 -7.85 8.59
N ILE A 92 2.14 -8.23 7.51
CA ILE A 92 2.04 -7.43 6.28
C ILE A 92 0.71 -6.71 6.28
N ASN A 93 0.61 -5.61 5.56
CA ASN A 93 -0.63 -4.84 5.43
C ASN A 93 -0.68 -4.17 4.06
N ASP A 94 -1.90 -3.87 3.58
CA ASP A 94 -2.13 -3.12 2.35
C ASP A 94 -1.26 -3.66 1.19
N PHE A 95 -1.29 -5.00 1.03
CA PHE A 95 -0.45 -5.67 0.03
C PHE A 95 -0.91 -5.37 -1.40
N HIS A 96 -2.25 -5.24 -1.61
CA HIS A 96 -2.86 -4.82 -2.87
C HIS A 96 -2.38 -5.59 -4.10
N GLY A 97 -2.11 -6.88 -3.94
CA GLY A 97 -1.65 -7.72 -5.04
C GLY A 97 -0.32 -7.27 -5.66
N ALA A 98 0.58 -6.70 -4.87
CA ALA A 98 1.90 -6.21 -5.30
C ALA A 98 2.89 -7.36 -5.56
N PHE A 99 2.51 -8.30 -6.42
CA PHE A 99 3.31 -9.49 -6.74
C PHE A 99 4.52 -9.17 -7.60
N VAL A 100 4.38 -8.24 -8.54
CA VAL A 100 5.39 -7.93 -9.56
C VAL A 100 6.32 -6.84 -9.04
N ARG A 101 7.63 -7.12 -9.06
CA ARG A 101 8.65 -6.11 -8.76
C ARG A 101 8.61 -4.99 -9.80
N ASN A 102 8.64 -3.75 -9.35
CA ASN A 102 8.77 -2.58 -10.20
C ASN A 102 9.67 -1.54 -9.52
N ASP A 103 10.95 -1.54 -9.87
CA ASP A 103 11.97 -0.69 -9.25
C ASP A 103 11.71 0.81 -9.49
N HIS A 104 11.06 1.16 -10.62
CA HIS A 104 10.72 2.55 -10.93
C HIS A 104 9.59 3.10 -10.06
N LYS A 105 8.70 2.23 -9.57
CA LYS A 105 7.62 2.57 -8.64
C LYS A 105 7.97 2.26 -7.18
N GLY A 106 9.15 1.69 -6.92
CA GLY A 106 9.57 1.25 -5.60
C GLY A 106 8.83 0.01 -5.09
N ILE A 107 8.19 -0.77 -5.97
CA ILE A 107 7.47 -2.00 -5.57
C ILE A 107 8.47 -3.15 -5.52
N VAL A 108 8.63 -3.75 -4.34
CA VAL A 108 9.63 -4.79 -4.08
C VAL A 108 9.26 -6.17 -4.63
N GLY A 109 7.96 -6.44 -4.85
CA GLY A 109 7.42 -7.72 -5.29
C GLY A 109 7.32 -8.78 -4.19
N ALA A 110 6.30 -9.65 -4.29
CA ALA A 110 6.04 -10.72 -3.32
C ALA A 110 7.24 -11.65 -3.04
N PRO A 111 8.06 -12.05 -4.02
CA PRO A 111 9.23 -12.89 -3.76
C PRO A 111 10.24 -12.28 -2.78
N SER A 112 10.48 -10.95 -2.87
CA SER A 112 11.37 -10.25 -1.93
C SER A 112 10.78 -10.16 -0.53
N VAL A 113 9.46 -9.98 -0.42
CA VAL A 113 8.74 -9.99 0.86
C VAL A 113 8.85 -11.36 1.51
N LEU A 114 8.58 -12.43 0.75
CA LEU A 114 8.67 -13.82 1.23
C LEU A 114 10.07 -14.14 1.75
N GLN A 115 11.11 -13.85 0.97
CA GLN A 115 12.50 -14.13 1.37
C GLN A 115 12.91 -13.33 2.63
N THR A 116 12.42 -12.09 2.76
CA THR A 116 12.69 -11.29 3.97
C THR A 116 11.99 -11.88 5.19
N LEU A 117 10.72 -12.32 5.05
CA LEU A 117 10.00 -13.03 6.12
C LEU A 117 10.72 -14.31 6.53
N ASP A 118 11.18 -15.13 5.57
CA ASP A 118 11.90 -16.38 5.86
C ASP A 118 13.21 -16.10 6.61
N SER A 119 13.94 -15.05 6.24
CA SER A 119 15.14 -14.63 6.97
C SER A 119 14.83 -14.19 8.39
N LEU A 120 13.73 -13.45 8.60
CA LEU A 120 13.29 -13.02 9.93
C LEU A 120 12.84 -14.21 10.81
N LYS A 121 12.17 -15.19 10.23
CA LYS A 121 11.75 -16.41 10.95
C LYS A 121 12.93 -17.27 11.41
N GLN A 122 14.03 -17.26 10.66
CA GLN A 122 15.27 -17.90 11.10
C GLN A 122 15.88 -17.20 12.33
N VAL A 123 15.79 -15.87 12.40
CA VAL A 123 16.25 -15.07 13.55
C VAL A 123 15.29 -15.20 14.73
N TYR A 124 13.99 -15.28 14.47
CA TYR A 124 12.93 -15.37 15.47
C TYR A 124 12.12 -16.65 15.26
N PRO A 125 12.61 -17.82 15.68
CA PRO A 125 11.97 -19.11 15.40
C PRO A 125 10.59 -19.26 16.06
N CYS A 126 10.36 -18.60 17.21
CA CYS A 126 9.05 -18.55 17.84
C CYS A 126 8.29 -17.32 17.28
N ASN A 127 7.46 -17.54 16.26
CA ASN A 127 6.80 -16.46 15.57
C ASN A 127 5.40 -16.82 15.05
N ILE A 128 4.61 -15.79 14.76
CA ILE A 128 3.34 -15.85 14.03
C ILE A 128 3.41 -14.79 12.94
N THR A 129 2.94 -15.12 11.73
CA THR A 129 2.81 -14.16 10.64
C THR A 129 1.33 -13.99 10.29
N VAL A 130 0.86 -12.72 10.25
CA VAL A 130 -0.53 -12.35 9.95
C VAL A 130 -0.59 -11.28 8.85
N SER A 131 -1.81 -10.99 8.37
CA SER A 131 -2.06 -9.81 7.54
C SER A 131 -3.05 -8.86 8.22
N ALA A 132 -2.80 -7.56 8.12
CA ALA A 132 -3.71 -6.54 8.65
C ALA A 132 -4.73 -6.04 7.61
N GLY A 133 -5.01 -6.84 6.56
CA GLY A 133 -6.03 -6.59 5.54
C GLY A 133 -5.52 -5.83 4.32
N ASP A 134 -6.46 -5.57 3.39
CA ASP A 134 -6.23 -5.04 2.05
C ASP A 134 -5.20 -5.87 1.27
N ASN A 135 -5.44 -7.17 1.24
CA ASN A 135 -4.65 -8.13 0.47
C ASN A 135 -5.08 -8.13 -1.00
N PHE A 136 -6.36 -7.80 -1.23
CA PHE A 136 -7.04 -7.82 -2.52
C PHE A 136 -6.98 -6.45 -3.19
N GLY A 137 -7.41 -6.40 -4.46
CA GLY A 137 -7.56 -5.16 -5.22
C GLY A 137 -6.23 -4.41 -5.43
N GLY A 138 -6.34 -3.12 -5.76
CA GLY A 138 -5.24 -2.16 -5.77
C GLY A 138 -4.24 -2.26 -6.91
N SER A 139 -4.05 -3.40 -7.56
CA SER A 139 -3.17 -3.58 -8.71
C SER A 139 -3.88 -4.18 -9.92
N TYR A 140 -3.42 -3.80 -11.11
CA TYR A 140 -3.95 -4.39 -12.34
C TYR A 140 -3.63 -5.88 -12.43
N PHE A 141 -2.45 -6.30 -11.97
CA PHE A 141 -2.08 -7.71 -11.90
C PHE A 141 -3.08 -8.53 -11.08
N TYR A 142 -3.44 -8.04 -9.89
CA TYR A 142 -4.48 -8.69 -9.08
C TYR A 142 -5.79 -8.80 -9.83
N ASN A 143 -6.24 -7.69 -10.44
CA ASN A 143 -7.56 -7.64 -11.09
C ASN A 143 -7.68 -8.64 -12.23
N VAL A 144 -6.66 -8.77 -13.10
CA VAL A 144 -6.71 -9.67 -14.26
C VAL A 144 -6.38 -11.13 -13.92
N THR A 145 -5.71 -11.39 -12.80
CA THR A 145 -5.43 -12.74 -12.32
C THR A 145 -6.39 -13.20 -11.22
N HIS A 146 -7.34 -12.32 -10.82
CA HIS A 146 -8.28 -12.57 -9.72
C HIS A 146 -7.62 -13.03 -8.42
N GLY A 147 -6.42 -12.52 -8.14
CA GLY A 147 -5.65 -12.84 -6.95
C GLY A 147 -5.12 -14.28 -6.90
N ALA A 148 -4.95 -14.96 -8.04
CA ALA A 148 -4.56 -16.37 -8.13
C ALA A 148 -3.30 -16.73 -7.31
N LEU A 149 -2.35 -15.81 -7.16
CA LEU A 149 -1.11 -16.05 -6.40
C LEU A 149 -1.22 -15.73 -4.90
N LEU A 150 -2.31 -15.13 -4.45
CA LEU A 150 -2.42 -14.75 -3.03
C LEU A 150 -2.37 -15.97 -2.10
N PRO A 151 -3.11 -17.09 -2.37
CA PRO A 151 -3.01 -18.32 -1.59
C PRO A 151 -1.58 -18.89 -1.58
N VAL A 152 -0.93 -18.90 -2.73
CA VAL A 152 0.45 -19.43 -2.87
C VAL A 152 1.42 -18.63 -2.00
N PHE A 153 1.34 -17.30 -2.07
CA PHE A 153 2.18 -16.41 -1.28
C PHE A 153 1.89 -16.56 0.22
N PHE A 154 0.62 -16.55 0.63
CA PHE A 154 0.24 -16.65 2.03
C PHE A 154 0.64 -17.99 2.64
N ASN A 155 0.42 -19.09 1.90
CA ASN A 155 0.85 -20.40 2.34
C ASN A 155 2.38 -20.47 2.52
N ALA A 156 3.15 -19.96 1.55
CA ALA A 156 4.61 -19.91 1.64
C ALA A 156 5.06 -19.00 2.80
N ALA A 157 4.41 -17.85 2.99
CA ALA A 157 4.67 -16.92 4.08
C ALA A 157 4.17 -17.41 5.45
N GLY A 158 3.41 -18.52 5.52
CA GLY A 158 2.80 -19.02 6.75
C GLY A 158 1.72 -18.11 7.32
N ILE A 159 1.08 -17.28 6.47
CA ILE A 159 -0.03 -16.41 6.87
C ILE A 159 -1.32 -17.24 6.87
N ARG A 160 -1.94 -17.40 8.04
CA ARG A 160 -3.18 -18.14 8.25
C ARG A 160 -4.30 -17.27 8.81
N LEU A 161 -4.00 -16.00 9.12
CA LEU A 161 -4.91 -15.07 9.74
C LEU A 161 -4.78 -13.69 9.10
N SER A 162 -5.91 -13.08 8.76
CA SER A 162 -5.98 -11.73 8.22
C SER A 162 -7.10 -10.91 8.88
N ALA A 163 -6.88 -9.61 9.08
CA ALA A 163 -7.98 -8.68 9.24
C ALA A 163 -8.75 -8.55 7.92
N VAL A 164 -10.03 -8.17 8.00
CA VAL A 164 -10.81 -7.74 6.84
C VAL A 164 -10.52 -6.26 6.59
N GLY A 165 -10.05 -5.91 5.40
CA GLY A 165 -9.94 -4.54 4.91
C GLY A 165 -11.07 -4.16 3.95
N ASN A 166 -11.07 -2.92 3.44
CA ASN A 166 -12.12 -2.47 2.52
C ASN A 166 -11.98 -3.11 1.13
N HIS A 167 -10.77 -3.43 0.70
CA HIS A 167 -10.53 -4.11 -0.58
C HIS A 167 -10.82 -5.62 -0.55
N GLU A 168 -10.96 -6.25 0.63
CA GLU A 168 -11.48 -7.60 0.72
C GLU A 168 -12.91 -7.74 0.15
N PHE A 169 -13.64 -6.62 0.02
CA PHE A 169 -14.96 -6.57 -0.61
C PHE A 169 -14.93 -6.31 -2.13
N ASP A 170 -13.78 -6.12 -2.75
CA ASP A 170 -13.69 -5.78 -4.18
C ASP A 170 -14.30 -6.82 -5.10
N ASP A 171 -14.24 -8.10 -4.74
CA ASP A 171 -14.91 -9.20 -5.43
C ASP A 171 -16.30 -9.54 -4.83
N GLY A 172 -16.76 -8.76 -3.84
CA GLY A 172 -18.05 -8.91 -3.15
C GLY A 172 -18.00 -9.88 -1.96
N GLN A 173 -19.02 -9.78 -1.09
CA GLN A 173 -19.12 -10.54 0.16
C GLN A 173 -19.10 -12.06 -0.04
N ARG A 174 -19.74 -12.57 -1.12
CA ARG A 174 -19.74 -13.99 -1.40
C ARG A 174 -18.35 -14.51 -1.73
N SER A 175 -17.58 -13.77 -2.54
CA SER A 175 -16.22 -14.14 -2.87
C SER A 175 -15.32 -14.19 -1.62
N LEU A 176 -15.48 -13.22 -0.72
CA LEU A 176 -14.77 -13.22 0.57
C LEU A 176 -15.18 -14.42 1.42
N ALA A 177 -16.48 -14.72 1.54
CA ALA A 177 -16.98 -15.87 2.28
C ALA A 177 -16.49 -17.20 1.70
N ASP A 178 -16.49 -17.34 0.38
CA ASP A 178 -16.00 -18.54 -0.32
C ASP A 178 -14.49 -18.74 -0.08
N LYS A 179 -13.72 -17.67 -0.09
CA LYS A 179 -12.29 -17.70 0.23
C LYS A 179 -12.04 -18.09 1.68
N TRP A 180 -12.93 -17.75 2.61
CA TRP A 180 -12.79 -18.09 4.02
C TRP A 180 -13.27 -19.51 4.37
N ASN A 181 -14.41 -19.96 3.83
CA ASN A 181 -15.06 -21.22 4.23
C ASN A 181 -14.50 -22.49 3.58
N GLY A 182 -13.45 -22.43 2.79
CA GLY A 182 -12.87 -23.62 2.13
C GLY A 182 -13.76 -24.25 1.09
N LEU A 183 -14.75 -23.52 0.56
CA LEU A 183 -15.61 -24.03 -0.47
C LEU A 183 -14.82 -24.27 -1.77
N SER A 184 -15.24 -25.22 -2.55
CA SER A 184 -14.58 -25.90 -3.68
C SER A 184 -13.97 -25.05 -4.79
N THR A 185 -14.12 -23.74 -4.73
CA THR A 185 -13.47 -22.78 -5.63
C THR A 185 -12.13 -22.26 -5.09
N ARG A 186 -11.74 -22.69 -3.89
CA ARG A 186 -10.41 -22.36 -3.36
C ARG A 186 -9.34 -23.03 -4.19
N PRO A 187 -8.30 -22.30 -4.59
CA PRO A 187 -7.06 -22.95 -4.96
C PRO A 187 -6.65 -23.88 -3.82
N GLU A 188 -6.22 -25.09 -4.18
CA GLU A 188 -5.76 -26.08 -3.21
C GLU A 188 -4.80 -25.44 -2.19
N GLY A 189 -5.12 -25.55 -0.89
CA GLY A 189 -4.31 -24.97 0.17
C GLY A 189 -4.63 -23.53 0.62
N TRP A 190 -5.73 -22.92 0.18
CA TRP A 190 -6.19 -21.66 0.78
C TRP A 190 -6.83 -21.90 2.14
N ASP A 191 -6.15 -21.55 3.20
CA ASP A 191 -6.57 -21.77 4.59
C ASP A 191 -6.29 -20.50 5.41
N ILE A 192 -7.16 -19.49 5.23
CA ILE A 192 -7.04 -18.20 5.92
C ILE A 192 -8.31 -17.92 6.70
N ASP A 193 -8.16 -17.66 7.97
CA ASP A 193 -9.18 -17.09 8.83
C ASP A 193 -9.20 -15.57 8.73
N TYR A 194 -10.38 -14.98 8.59
CA TYR A 194 -10.57 -13.54 8.66
C TYR A 194 -11.16 -13.14 9.99
N VAL A 195 -10.59 -12.08 10.60
CA VAL A 195 -11.11 -11.49 11.83
C VAL A 195 -11.70 -10.11 11.59
N CYS A 196 -12.92 -9.89 12.09
CA CYS A 196 -13.59 -8.58 12.08
C CYS A 196 -14.74 -8.56 13.09
N ALA A 197 -14.60 -7.78 14.15
CA ALA A 197 -15.58 -7.74 15.24
C ALA A 197 -16.65 -6.66 15.09
N ASN A 198 -16.44 -5.64 14.25
CA ASN A 198 -17.31 -4.47 14.17
C ASN A 198 -18.19 -4.39 12.92
N VAL A 199 -18.24 -5.47 12.12
CA VAL A 199 -19.19 -5.59 10.99
C VAL A 199 -20.41 -6.42 11.41
N ARG A 200 -21.59 -5.98 11.02
CA ARG A 200 -22.85 -6.69 11.31
C ARG A 200 -23.74 -6.76 10.08
N SER A 201 -24.43 -7.89 9.93
CA SER A 201 -25.54 -7.99 9.00
C SER A 201 -26.70 -7.09 9.47
N THR A 202 -27.27 -6.30 8.58
CA THR A 202 -28.46 -5.48 8.87
C THR A 202 -29.68 -6.33 9.22
N GLN A 203 -29.75 -7.56 8.70
CA GLN A 203 -30.85 -8.49 8.90
C GLN A 203 -30.70 -9.27 10.21
N THR A 204 -29.59 -9.99 10.39
CA THR A 204 -29.41 -10.90 11.53
C THR A 204 -28.77 -10.25 12.74
N LYS A 205 -28.20 -9.05 12.60
CA LYS A 205 -27.37 -8.34 13.61
C LYS A 205 -26.11 -9.11 14.04
N ALA A 206 -25.90 -10.30 13.49
CA ALA A 206 -24.72 -11.11 13.75
C ALA A 206 -23.52 -10.65 12.89
N ILE A 207 -22.33 -11.08 13.27
CA ILE A 207 -21.15 -11.00 12.40
C ILE A 207 -21.41 -11.87 11.17
N PRO A 208 -21.14 -11.37 9.95
CA PRO A 208 -21.32 -12.17 8.73
C PRO A 208 -20.38 -13.38 8.69
N ASN A 209 -20.76 -14.39 7.91
CA ASN A 209 -20.06 -15.66 7.80
C ASN A 209 -18.68 -15.61 7.11
N PHE A 210 -18.24 -14.45 6.66
CA PHE A 210 -16.92 -14.26 6.08
C PHE A 210 -15.82 -13.90 7.12
N ALA A 211 -16.18 -13.72 8.39
CA ALA A 211 -15.23 -13.38 9.44
C ALA A 211 -15.69 -13.88 10.82
N GLN A 212 -14.76 -13.99 11.73
CA GLN A 212 -15.01 -14.23 13.16
C GLN A 212 -14.50 -13.03 13.98
N PRO A 213 -15.03 -12.75 15.19
CA PRO A 213 -14.60 -11.59 15.98
C PRO A 213 -13.19 -11.75 16.53
N VAL A 214 -12.82 -12.98 16.88
CA VAL A 214 -11.58 -13.36 17.58
C VAL A 214 -10.98 -14.59 16.94
N ALA A 215 -9.68 -14.60 16.75
CA ALA A 215 -8.90 -15.80 16.48
C ALA A 215 -7.88 -16.04 17.60
N SER A 216 -7.64 -17.29 17.95
CA SER A 216 -6.62 -17.69 18.91
C SER A 216 -5.62 -18.64 18.27
N VAL A 217 -4.36 -18.23 18.22
CA VAL A 217 -3.26 -19.00 17.63
C VAL A 217 -2.41 -19.60 18.74
N PRO A 218 -2.40 -20.93 18.89
CA PRO A 218 -1.52 -21.60 19.83
C PRO A 218 -0.11 -21.72 19.23
N ILE A 219 0.92 -21.50 20.05
CA ILE A 219 2.32 -21.77 19.74
C ILE A 219 2.98 -22.50 20.88
N THR A 220 4.13 -23.11 20.63
CA THR A 220 4.97 -23.72 21.64
C THR A 220 6.22 -22.86 21.81
N LEU A 221 6.48 -22.43 23.04
CA LEU A 221 7.69 -21.69 23.37
C LEU A 221 8.93 -22.58 23.30
N PRO A 222 10.16 -22.05 23.20
CA PRO A 222 11.38 -22.81 23.11
C PRO A 222 11.62 -23.79 24.30
N ASP A 223 11.05 -23.47 25.45
CA ASP A 223 11.11 -24.34 26.64
C ASP A 223 10.01 -25.44 26.70
N GLY A 224 9.16 -25.50 25.66
CA GLY A 224 8.08 -26.47 25.52
C GLY A 224 6.73 -26.05 26.13
N HIS A 225 6.64 -24.87 26.75
CA HIS A 225 5.37 -24.41 27.31
C HIS A 225 4.40 -23.98 26.21
N PRO A 226 3.09 -24.30 26.33
CA PRO A 226 2.07 -23.78 25.43
C PRO A 226 1.86 -22.27 25.68
N PHE A 227 1.73 -21.52 24.62
CA PHE A 227 1.49 -20.09 24.65
C PHE A 227 0.40 -19.74 23.63
N ARG A 228 -0.54 -18.89 24.00
CA ARG A 228 -1.68 -18.52 23.14
C ARG A 228 -1.66 -17.03 22.84
N VAL A 229 -1.85 -16.72 21.55
CA VAL A 229 -1.99 -15.35 21.08
C VAL A 229 -3.41 -15.16 20.55
N ALA A 230 -4.15 -14.24 21.15
CA ALA A 230 -5.47 -13.85 20.65
C ALA A 230 -5.39 -12.59 19.80
N PHE A 231 -6.13 -12.59 18.69
CA PHE A 231 -6.29 -11.46 17.78
C PHE A 231 -7.77 -11.08 17.70
N VAL A 232 -8.09 -9.81 17.95
CA VAL A 232 -9.44 -9.27 17.71
C VAL A 232 -9.36 -8.35 16.49
N GLY A 233 -10.23 -8.60 15.51
CA GLY A 233 -10.25 -7.85 14.25
C GLY A 233 -11.11 -6.60 14.32
N LEU A 234 -10.66 -5.50 13.71
CA LEU A 234 -11.45 -4.28 13.50
C LEU A 234 -11.21 -3.72 12.10
N ILE A 235 -12.24 -3.15 11.49
CA ILE A 235 -12.17 -2.44 10.20
C ILE A 235 -12.63 -0.99 10.37
N ALA A 236 -12.14 -0.08 9.53
CA ALA A 236 -12.56 1.31 9.52
C ALA A 236 -14.08 1.45 9.29
N SER A 237 -14.75 2.25 10.12
CA SER A 237 -16.19 2.50 9.98
C SER A 237 -16.52 3.33 8.73
N SER A 238 -15.51 4.02 8.17
CA SER A 238 -15.57 4.75 6.89
C SER A 238 -15.53 3.83 5.65
N THR A 239 -15.36 2.52 5.79
CA THR A 239 -15.35 1.54 4.68
C THR A 239 -16.47 1.76 3.64
N PRO A 240 -17.72 2.13 3.99
CA PRO A 240 -18.76 2.42 3.01
C PRO A 240 -18.49 3.60 2.08
N GLN A 241 -17.56 4.49 2.41
CA GLN A 241 -17.12 5.59 1.57
C GLN A 241 -15.98 5.18 0.61
N GLN A 242 -15.34 4.04 0.86
CA GLN A 242 -14.11 3.60 0.18
C GLN A 242 -14.31 2.35 -0.68
N ALA A 243 -15.37 1.59 -0.43
CA ALA A 243 -15.74 0.41 -1.21
C ALA A 243 -17.09 0.60 -1.92
N SER A 244 -17.39 -0.26 -2.88
CA SER A 244 -18.66 -0.19 -3.63
C SER A 244 -19.86 -0.45 -2.72
N VAL A 245 -20.76 0.52 -2.60
CA VAL A 245 -21.99 0.42 -1.80
C VAL A 245 -22.80 -0.84 -2.15
N ARG A 246 -22.84 -1.21 -3.43
CA ARG A 246 -23.55 -2.43 -3.90
C ARG A 246 -22.93 -3.70 -3.31
N LYS A 247 -21.59 -3.74 -3.20
CA LYS A 247 -20.85 -4.89 -2.66
C LYS A 247 -20.97 -4.98 -1.13
N LEU A 248 -21.24 -3.86 -0.46
CA LEU A 248 -21.45 -3.76 0.98
C LEU A 248 -22.93 -3.82 1.40
N ALA A 249 -23.85 -4.04 0.45
CA ALA A 249 -25.28 -4.03 0.74
C ALA A 249 -25.63 -5.03 1.86
N GLY A 250 -26.40 -4.58 2.84
CA GLY A 250 -26.81 -5.41 3.99
C GLY A 250 -25.78 -5.48 5.13
N LEU A 251 -24.70 -4.68 5.08
CA LEU A 251 -23.71 -4.57 6.17
C LEU A 251 -23.77 -3.21 6.87
N THR A 252 -23.42 -3.21 8.14
CA THR A 252 -23.13 -2.01 8.95
C THR A 252 -21.74 -2.13 9.58
N PHE A 253 -21.06 -0.99 9.73
CA PHE A 253 -19.71 -0.89 10.25
C PHE A 253 -19.77 0.01 11.51
N ASP A 254 -19.51 -0.57 12.68
CA ASP A 254 -19.59 0.15 13.95
C ASP A 254 -18.24 0.78 14.30
N GLY A 255 -18.19 2.11 14.38
CA GLY A 255 -16.99 2.87 14.76
C GLY A 255 -16.78 3.04 16.26
N ARG A 256 -17.69 2.50 17.11
CA ARG A 256 -17.56 2.56 18.57
C ARG A 256 -16.69 1.38 19.05
N TYR A 257 -15.42 1.40 18.69
CA TYR A 257 -14.53 0.26 18.82
C TYR A 257 -14.41 -0.26 20.26
N GLU A 258 -14.34 0.61 21.27
CA GLU A 258 -14.30 0.19 22.67
C GLU A 258 -15.57 -0.60 23.05
N ALA A 259 -16.75 -0.09 22.70
CA ALA A 259 -18.02 -0.80 22.94
C ALA A 259 -18.12 -2.12 22.16
N VAL A 260 -17.54 -2.18 20.96
CA VAL A 260 -17.43 -3.42 20.18
C VAL A 260 -16.57 -4.44 20.93
N LEU A 261 -15.40 -4.03 21.40
CA LEU A 261 -14.49 -4.90 22.17
C LEU A 261 -15.15 -5.40 23.47
N ASP A 262 -15.84 -4.54 24.20
CA ASP A 262 -16.63 -4.90 25.39
C ASP A 262 -17.72 -5.93 25.05
N SER A 263 -18.34 -5.79 23.90
CA SER A 263 -19.33 -6.75 23.42
C SER A 263 -18.69 -8.10 23.09
N VAL A 264 -17.54 -8.10 22.44
CA VAL A 264 -16.77 -9.33 22.14
C VAL A 264 -16.42 -10.08 23.43
N MET A 265 -16.00 -9.36 24.49
CA MET A 265 -15.65 -9.97 25.77
C MET A 265 -16.82 -10.67 26.47
N LYS A 266 -18.07 -10.39 26.05
CA LYS A 266 -19.31 -11.04 26.56
C LYS A 266 -19.72 -12.25 25.73
N LEU A 267 -19.16 -12.43 24.53
CA LEU A 267 -19.41 -13.59 23.69
C LEU A 267 -18.62 -14.82 24.18
N PRO A 268 -19.02 -16.04 23.78
CA PRO A 268 -18.20 -17.25 24.04
C PRO A 268 -16.77 -17.10 23.53
N GLU A 269 -16.58 -16.47 22.36
CA GLU A 269 -15.28 -16.18 21.74
C GLU A 269 -14.42 -15.24 22.59
N GLY A 270 -15.03 -14.43 23.45
CA GLY A 270 -14.31 -13.58 24.42
C GLY A 270 -13.46 -14.39 25.42
N ASN A 271 -13.77 -15.65 25.63
CA ASN A 271 -12.91 -16.52 26.44
C ASN A 271 -11.57 -16.78 25.78
N LEU A 272 -11.50 -16.82 24.44
CA LEU A 272 -10.24 -16.93 23.71
C LEU A 272 -9.29 -15.76 24.01
N VAL A 273 -9.85 -14.57 24.25
CA VAL A 273 -9.08 -13.37 24.66
C VAL A 273 -8.65 -13.48 26.12
N LYS A 274 -9.57 -13.89 27.02
CA LYS A 274 -9.29 -14.00 28.47
C LYS A 274 -8.22 -15.03 28.77
N ASP A 275 -8.25 -16.17 28.05
CA ASP A 275 -7.35 -17.29 28.23
C ASP A 275 -6.01 -17.14 27.49
N ALA A 276 -5.85 -16.06 26.68
CA ALA A 276 -4.63 -15.82 25.93
C ALA A 276 -3.53 -15.18 26.80
N ASN A 277 -2.29 -15.57 26.55
CA ASN A 277 -1.10 -14.98 27.15
C ASN A 277 -0.77 -13.61 26.51
N LEU A 278 -0.93 -13.49 25.19
CA LEU A 278 -0.72 -12.28 24.40
C LEU A 278 -2.03 -11.90 23.68
N ARG A 279 -2.46 -10.66 23.81
CA ARG A 279 -3.73 -10.13 23.28
C ARG A 279 -3.46 -8.94 22.40
N LEU A 280 -3.79 -9.06 21.11
CA LEU A 280 -3.48 -8.08 20.08
C LEU A 280 -4.76 -7.64 19.35
N LEU A 281 -4.76 -6.40 18.93
CA LEU A 281 -5.72 -5.89 17.97
C LEU A 281 -5.10 -5.99 16.57
N LEU A 282 -5.79 -6.67 15.66
CA LEU A 282 -5.42 -6.80 14.26
C LEU A 282 -6.40 -5.96 13.44
N THR A 283 -5.98 -4.74 13.06
CA THR A 283 -6.93 -3.74 12.61
C THR A 283 -6.66 -3.27 11.18
N HIS A 284 -7.74 -3.10 10.42
CA HIS A 284 -7.72 -2.35 9.17
C HIS A 284 -8.30 -0.94 9.41
N VAL A 285 -7.59 -0.16 10.23
CA VAL A 285 -7.89 1.22 10.63
C VAL A 285 -6.60 2.02 10.62
N GLY A 286 -6.61 3.17 9.99
CA GLY A 286 -5.43 3.98 9.71
C GLY A 286 -4.75 4.58 10.96
N SER A 287 -3.46 4.78 10.85
CA SER A 287 -2.63 5.54 11.78
C SER A 287 -1.53 6.27 11.01
N ASN A 288 -0.88 7.26 11.63
CA ASN A 288 0.19 8.06 11.02
C ASN A 288 1.31 8.34 12.03
N MET A 289 2.34 9.04 11.60
CA MET A 289 3.40 9.60 12.45
C MET A 289 3.35 11.12 12.34
N ASN A 290 3.51 11.83 13.46
CA ASN A 290 3.71 13.28 13.45
C ASN A 290 5.17 13.65 13.09
N ASP A 291 5.45 14.94 12.99
CA ASP A 291 6.78 15.44 12.64
C ASP A 291 7.84 15.10 13.69
N GLU A 292 7.43 14.86 14.94
CA GLU A 292 8.31 14.41 16.04
C GLU A 292 8.57 12.90 16.02
N GLY A 293 8.02 12.17 15.04
CA GLY A 293 8.19 10.73 14.90
C GLY A 293 7.40 9.90 15.91
N GLN A 294 6.28 10.42 16.40
CA GLN A 294 5.36 9.72 17.30
C GLN A 294 4.12 9.24 16.54
N PRO A 295 3.58 8.05 16.83
CA PRO A 295 2.33 7.61 16.25
C PRO A 295 1.17 8.54 16.62
N ILE A 296 0.34 8.85 15.62
CA ILE A 296 -0.89 9.61 15.78
C ILE A 296 -2.02 8.93 15.00
N TRP A 297 -3.24 9.29 15.33
CA TRP A 297 -4.41 8.85 14.60
C TRP A 297 -4.62 9.77 13.38
N ASP A 298 -4.80 9.17 12.20
CA ASP A 298 -4.78 9.89 10.92
C ASP A 298 -6.16 10.42 10.50
N ASP A 299 -7.23 9.76 10.93
CA ASP A 299 -8.59 10.08 10.54
C ASP A 299 -9.60 9.95 11.70
N LYS A 300 -10.88 10.14 11.39
CA LYS A 300 -11.96 10.02 12.37
C LYS A 300 -12.10 8.61 12.94
N ASP A 301 -11.89 7.59 12.10
CA ASP A 301 -11.96 6.20 12.52
C ASP A 301 -10.79 5.86 13.45
N ALA A 302 -9.60 6.33 13.11
CA ALA A 302 -8.41 6.17 13.95
C ALA A 302 -8.59 6.85 15.32
N ALA A 303 -9.22 8.02 15.38
CA ALA A 303 -9.51 8.70 16.64
C ALA A 303 -10.39 7.86 17.59
N HIS A 304 -11.22 6.97 17.07
CA HIS A 304 -11.99 6.03 17.89
C HIS A 304 -11.14 4.89 18.45
N LEU A 305 -10.07 4.46 17.75
CA LEU A 305 -9.11 3.52 18.32
C LEU A 305 -8.35 4.13 19.51
N GLN A 306 -8.09 5.43 19.51
CA GLN A 306 -7.43 6.13 20.61
C GLN A 306 -8.20 6.01 21.95
N GLN A 307 -9.52 5.81 21.88
CA GLN A 307 -10.36 5.62 23.04
C GLN A 307 -10.15 4.25 23.73
N ILE A 308 -9.57 3.28 23.03
CA ILE A 308 -9.27 1.97 23.58
C ILE A 308 -8.08 2.12 24.55
N ASN A 309 -8.38 2.26 25.83
CA ASN A 309 -7.40 2.48 26.90
C ASN A 309 -7.37 1.32 27.91
N SER A 310 -7.76 0.15 27.51
CA SER A 310 -7.76 -1.03 28.40
C SER A 310 -6.37 -1.63 28.50
N PRO A 311 -5.83 -1.88 29.72
CA PRO A 311 -4.56 -2.58 29.92
C PRO A 311 -4.59 -4.06 29.50
N LEU A 312 -5.75 -4.53 29.05
CA LEU A 312 -5.93 -5.87 28.52
C LEU A 312 -5.07 -6.10 27.27
N TRP A 313 -4.92 -5.06 26.42
CA TRP A 313 -4.25 -5.17 25.12
C TRP A 313 -2.74 -4.96 25.25
N HIS A 314 -1.98 -5.71 24.45
CA HIS A 314 -0.52 -5.65 24.43
C HIS A 314 0.04 -4.93 23.20
N GLY A 315 -0.77 -4.71 22.15
CA GLY A 315 -0.34 -4.00 20.94
C GLY A 315 -1.39 -3.99 19.84
N ILE A 316 -1.15 -3.11 18.84
CA ILE A 316 -1.97 -2.97 17.64
C ILE A 316 -1.09 -3.24 16.41
N LEU A 317 -1.58 -4.11 15.51
CA LEU A 317 -1.16 -4.24 14.13
C LEU A 317 -2.15 -3.46 13.26
N SER A 318 -1.72 -2.32 12.70
CA SER A 318 -2.54 -1.35 11.97
C SER A 318 -2.29 -1.39 10.47
N SER A 319 -3.16 -0.73 9.68
CA SER A 319 -3.10 -0.69 8.21
C SER A 319 -3.94 0.47 7.65
N HIS A 320 -4.36 0.42 6.38
CA HIS A 320 -5.34 1.32 5.75
C HIS A 320 -4.79 2.69 5.32
N SER A 321 -4.04 3.39 6.14
CA SER A 321 -3.51 4.73 5.80
C SER A 321 -2.30 4.70 4.86
N HIS A 322 -1.73 3.52 4.57
CA HIS A 322 -0.52 3.34 3.76
C HIS A 322 0.72 4.07 4.32
N LYS A 323 0.71 4.42 5.60
CA LYS A 323 1.83 5.11 6.28
C LYS A 323 2.72 4.10 6.98
N ARG A 324 3.97 4.48 7.22
CA ARG A 324 4.85 3.73 8.11
C ARG A 324 4.66 4.26 9.53
N VAL A 325 4.22 3.39 10.44
CA VAL A 325 3.99 3.74 11.85
C VAL A 325 4.74 2.76 12.74
N CYS A 326 5.43 3.26 13.75
CA CYS A 326 6.19 2.42 14.67
C CYS A 326 6.44 3.18 15.98
N GLY A 327 5.78 2.79 17.05
CA GLY A 327 5.97 3.41 18.34
C GLY A 327 4.83 3.14 19.32
N THR A 328 4.80 3.91 20.40
CA THR A 328 3.71 3.89 21.38
C THR A 328 3.05 5.26 21.35
N ILE A 329 1.73 5.28 21.22
CA ILE A 329 0.96 6.53 21.28
C ILE A 329 1.04 7.07 22.70
N ASN A 330 1.19 8.41 22.83
CA ASN A 330 1.15 9.08 24.12
C ASN A 330 -0.16 8.70 24.82
N ASP A 331 -0.05 8.32 26.10
CA ASP A 331 -1.15 7.85 26.95
C ASP A 331 -1.73 6.45 26.62
N ALA A 332 -1.26 5.79 25.56
CA ALA A 332 -1.58 4.38 25.33
C ALA A 332 -0.62 3.45 26.08
N HIS A 333 -1.15 2.37 26.63
CA HIS A 333 -0.33 1.39 27.38
C HIS A 333 0.39 0.40 26.47
N TYR A 334 0.17 0.46 25.15
CA TYR A 334 0.63 -0.53 24.18
C TYR A 334 1.13 0.12 22.87
N PRO A 335 2.07 -0.53 22.18
CA PRO A 335 2.61 -0.03 20.91
C PRO A 335 1.66 -0.29 19.74
N ILE A 336 1.87 0.50 18.67
CA ILE A 336 1.25 0.33 17.36
C ILE A 336 2.32 0.23 16.29
N VAL A 337 2.07 -0.62 15.28
CA VAL A 337 2.96 -0.79 14.14
C VAL A 337 2.18 -0.97 12.84
N GLN A 338 2.66 -0.33 11.75
CA GLN A 338 2.13 -0.40 10.40
C GLN A 338 3.26 -0.30 9.37
N GLY A 339 3.27 -1.12 8.34
CA GLY A 339 4.37 -1.33 7.40
C GLY A 339 4.23 -0.62 6.05
N ARG A 340 3.59 0.56 5.96
CA ARG A 340 3.21 1.21 4.70
C ARG A 340 2.25 0.32 3.88
N TRP A 341 2.59 0.02 2.62
CA TRP A 341 1.80 -0.75 1.66
C TRP A 341 2.73 -1.58 0.77
N HIS A 342 2.17 -2.42 -0.11
CA HIS A 342 2.86 -3.19 -1.16
C HIS A 342 4.03 -4.04 -0.66
N GLY A 343 4.10 -4.32 0.66
CA GLY A 343 5.20 -5.07 1.25
C GLY A 343 6.49 -4.28 1.43
N ASP A 344 6.45 -2.94 1.37
CA ASP A 344 7.62 -2.06 1.60
C ASP A 344 8.31 -2.34 2.94
N TYR A 345 7.51 -2.64 3.96
CA TYR A 345 7.99 -3.00 5.30
C TYR A 345 7.21 -4.19 5.85
N ILE A 346 7.90 -5.02 6.61
CA ILE A 346 7.28 -5.98 7.51
C ILE A 346 7.15 -5.34 8.88
N SER A 347 5.94 -5.28 9.40
CA SER A 347 5.66 -4.88 10.78
C SER A 347 6.01 -6.01 11.73
N MET A 348 6.58 -5.70 12.89
CA MET A 348 6.88 -6.68 13.93
C MET A 348 6.56 -6.12 15.32
N LEU A 349 5.85 -6.90 16.12
CA LEU A 349 5.79 -6.74 17.58
C LEU A 349 6.67 -7.82 18.19
N LEU A 350 7.78 -7.43 18.80
CA LEU A 350 8.68 -8.35 19.49
C LEU A 350 8.31 -8.41 20.97
N CYS A 351 7.73 -9.52 21.39
CA CYS A 351 7.21 -9.72 22.74
C CYS A 351 8.23 -10.49 23.59
N THR A 352 8.57 -9.95 24.76
CA THR A 352 9.41 -10.62 25.76
C THR A 352 8.51 -11.26 26.80
N ILE A 353 8.73 -12.54 27.06
CA ILE A 353 7.91 -13.40 27.94
C ILE A 353 8.73 -13.78 29.17
N ASP A 354 8.14 -13.66 30.35
CA ASP A 354 8.70 -14.21 31.56
C ASP A 354 8.52 -15.74 31.60
N ASN A 355 9.60 -16.48 31.71
CA ASN A 355 9.58 -17.96 31.61
C ASN A 355 8.80 -18.65 32.72
N LYS A 356 8.63 -18.02 33.89
CA LYS A 356 7.96 -18.62 35.03
C LYS A 356 6.46 -18.38 35.04
N THR A 357 6.08 -17.13 34.67
CA THR A 357 4.68 -16.69 34.74
C THR A 357 3.98 -16.75 33.38
N LEU A 358 4.73 -16.92 32.30
CA LEU A 358 4.27 -16.82 30.90
C LEU A 358 3.60 -15.47 30.59
N GLN A 359 3.88 -14.45 31.38
CA GLN A 359 3.36 -13.11 31.16
C GLN A 359 4.24 -12.33 30.18
N VAL A 360 3.61 -11.52 29.37
CA VAL A 360 4.28 -10.54 28.50
C VAL A 360 4.83 -9.40 29.35
N THR A 361 6.14 -9.24 29.37
CA THR A 361 6.82 -8.22 30.18
C THR A 361 7.19 -6.98 29.37
N LYS A 362 7.31 -7.13 28.04
CA LYS A 362 7.64 -6.03 27.12
C LYS A 362 7.14 -6.35 25.73
N VAL A 363 6.67 -5.33 25.01
CA VAL A 363 6.36 -5.40 23.58
C VAL A 363 7.09 -4.25 22.87
N GLU A 364 7.90 -4.59 21.88
CA GLU A 364 8.69 -3.64 21.11
C GLU A 364 8.18 -3.61 19.66
N PRO A 365 7.65 -2.46 19.20
CA PRO A 365 7.27 -2.31 17.80
C PRO A 365 8.51 -2.11 16.93
N ARG A 366 8.53 -2.72 15.76
CA ARG A 366 9.57 -2.56 14.74
C ARG A 366 8.96 -2.59 13.35
N THR A 367 9.55 -1.84 12.43
CA THR A 367 9.27 -1.97 10.99
C THR A 367 10.57 -2.33 10.29
N ILE A 368 10.58 -3.40 9.54
CA ILE A 368 11.74 -3.91 8.83
C ILE A 368 11.54 -3.61 7.34
N ALA A 369 12.42 -2.79 6.77
CA ALA A 369 12.37 -2.48 5.34
C ALA A 369 12.64 -3.74 4.51
N VAL A 370 11.80 -3.96 3.51
CA VAL A 370 12.04 -4.98 2.50
C VAL A 370 12.81 -4.35 1.35
N THR A 371 13.91 -4.97 0.96
CA THR A 371 14.69 -4.56 -0.21
C THR A 371 14.52 -5.56 -1.33
N PRO A 372 14.43 -5.09 -2.59
CA PRO A 372 14.41 -5.99 -3.73
C PRO A 372 15.58 -6.98 -3.70
N LYS A 373 15.32 -8.23 -4.02
CA LYS A 373 16.34 -9.29 -4.05
C LYS A 373 16.59 -9.71 -5.50
N ASP A 374 17.86 -9.68 -5.92
CA ASP A 374 18.28 -10.12 -7.25
C ASP A 374 18.58 -11.63 -7.27
N THR A 375 18.95 -12.19 -6.12
CA THR A 375 19.10 -13.63 -5.91
C THR A 375 18.04 -14.12 -4.97
N LEU A 376 17.23 -15.08 -5.43
CA LEU A 376 16.10 -15.61 -4.69
C LEU A 376 16.39 -17.01 -4.14
N GLU A 377 16.06 -17.21 -2.88
CA GLU A 377 16.02 -18.51 -2.23
C GLU A 377 14.91 -19.41 -2.83
N PRO A 378 14.97 -20.74 -2.68
CA PRO A 378 14.10 -21.66 -3.42
C PRO A 378 12.60 -21.38 -3.31
N ALA A 379 12.09 -20.98 -2.16
CA ALA A 379 10.65 -20.65 -1.98
C ALA A 379 10.27 -19.39 -2.75
N ALA A 380 11.06 -18.32 -2.61
CA ALA A 380 10.86 -17.07 -3.33
C ALA A 380 11.04 -17.23 -4.84
N ALA A 381 12.01 -18.05 -5.27
CA ALA A 381 12.23 -18.36 -6.68
C ALA A 381 11.05 -19.11 -7.31
N ARG A 382 10.44 -20.07 -6.59
CA ARG A 382 9.21 -20.73 -7.05
C ARG A 382 8.05 -19.75 -7.20
N LEU A 383 7.88 -18.82 -6.26
CA LEU A 383 6.85 -17.79 -6.37
C LEU A 383 7.13 -16.86 -7.55
N GLN A 384 8.39 -16.44 -7.78
CA GLN A 384 8.78 -15.64 -8.95
C GLN A 384 8.44 -16.34 -10.26
N ALA A 385 8.75 -17.62 -10.38
CA ALA A 385 8.42 -18.40 -11.59
C ALA A 385 6.91 -18.42 -11.89
N GLN A 386 6.06 -18.43 -10.85
CA GLN A 386 4.61 -18.35 -11.04
C GLN A 386 4.16 -16.94 -11.43
N VAL A 387 4.78 -15.89 -10.88
CA VAL A 387 4.56 -14.50 -11.31
C VAL A 387 4.91 -14.36 -12.78
N ASP A 388 6.08 -14.82 -13.19
CA ASP A 388 6.55 -14.75 -14.58
C ASP A 388 5.63 -15.53 -15.55
N SER A 389 5.15 -16.70 -15.12
CA SER A 389 4.18 -17.49 -15.88
C SER A 389 2.88 -16.72 -16.08
N LEU A 390 2.33 -16.07 -15.05
CA LEU A 390 1.11 -15.27 -15.20
C LEU A 390 1.33 -14.03 -16.07
N LEU A 391 2.48 -13.37 -15.96
CA LEU A 391 2.83 -12.24 -16.84
C LEU A 391 2.87 -12.64 -18.33
N LEU A 392 3.28 -13.87 -18.61
CA LEU A 392 3.37 -14.39 -19.97
C LEU A 392 2.02 -14.88 -20.51
N HIS A 393 1.20 -15.53 -19.69
CA HIS A 393 0.00 -16.25 -20.15
C HIS A 393 -1.32 -15.49 -19.89
N THR A 394 -1.33 -14.50 -18.98
CA THR A 394 -2.50 -13.63 -18.80
C THR A 394 -2.48 -12.54 -19.85
N THR A 395 -3.58 -12.34 -20.56
CA THR A 395 -3.66 -11.37 -21.66
C THR A 395 -4.69 -10.29 -21.38
N THR A 396 -4.54 -9.14 -22.01
CA THR A 396 -5.61 -8.14 -22.13
C THR A 396 -6.79 -8.73 -22.95
N PRO A 397 -7.98 -8.12 -22.96
CA PRO A 397 -9.07 -8.51 -23.85
C PRO A 397 -8.65 -8.57 -25.33
N GLY A 398 -7.71 -7.72 -25.76
CA GLY A 398 -7.11 -7.71 -27.10
C GLY A 398 -6.03 -8.78 -27.33
N GLY A 399 -5.80 -9.69 -26.39
CA GLY A 399 -4.90 -10.84 -26.52
C GLY A 399 -3.42 -10.52 -26.32
N THR A 400 -3.04 -9.34 -25.81
CA THR A 400 -1.64 -9.01 -25.52
C THR A 400 -1.25 -9.48 -24.12
N PRO A 401 -0.18 -10.30 -23.94
CA PRO A 401 0.30 -10.70 -22.62
C PRO A 401 0.63 -9.48 -21.72
N ILE A 402 0.23 -9.53 -20.46
CA ILE A 402 0.36 -8.38 -19.55
C ILE A 402 1.80 -8.01 -19.21
N GLY A 403 2.74 -8.95 -19.33
CA GLY A 403 4.17 -8.69 -19.17
C GLY A 403 4.84 -8.09 -20.41
N THR A 404 4.12 -7.91 -21.53
CA THR A 404 4.72 -7.39 -22.78
C THR A 404 5.22 -5.96 -22.60
N ARG A 405 6.50 -5.74 -22.90
CA ARG A 405 7.09 -4.40 -22.97
C ARG A 405 6.61 -3.68 -24.24
N LEU A 406 6.14 -2.44 -24.08
CA LEU A 406 5.58 -1.63 -25.17
C LEU A 406 6.54 -0.55 -25.66
N THR A 407 7.01 0.29 -24.75
CA THR A 407 7.79 1.49 -25.05
C THR A 407 8.68 1.90 -23.87
N THR A 408 9.23 3.10 -23.92
CA THR A 408 10.02 3.68 -22.82
C THR A 408 9.60 5.14 -22.60
N ALA A 409 9.28 5.51 -21.37
CA ALA A 409 9.15 6.89 -20.96
C ALA A 409 10.54 7.50 -20.72
N ILE A 410 10.85 8.60 -21.39
CA ILE A 410 12.18 9.26 -21.23
C ILE A 410 12.24 10.18 -20.00
N ARG A 411 11.11 10.43 -19.37
CA ARG A 411 10.93 11.18 -18.12
C ARG A 411 9.67 10.71 -17.41
N ASP A 412 9.48 11.16 -16.17
CA ASP A 412 8.21 10.96 -15.47
C ASP A 412 7.08 11.69 -16.17
N LEU A 413 5.96 10.99 -16.33
CA LEU A 413 4.72 11.50 -16.91
C LEU A 413 3.64 11.40 -15.84
N SER A 414 3.45 12.47 -15.08
CA SER A 414 2.55 12.47 -13.95
C SER A 414 1.07 12.55 -14.37
N HIS A 415 0.23 11.89 -13.57
CA HIS A 415 -1.20 12.13 -13.47
C HIS A 415 -1.51 12.25 -11.97
N ASP A 416 -1.28 13.43 -11.42
CA ASP A 416 -1.46 13.71 -10.00
C ASP A 416 -2.95 13.89 -9.69
N ARG A 417 -3.50 12.99 -8.90
CA ARG A 417 -4.92 12.97 -8.55
C ARG A 417 -5.34 14.04 -7.55
N ASP A 418 -4.40 14.60 -6.83
CA ASP A 418 -4.64 15.72 -5.91
C ASP A 418 -4.73 17.05 -6.67
N HIS A 419 -4.11 17.14 -7.87
CA HIS A 419 -4.15 18.29 -8.76
C HIS A 419 -5.02 18.02 -10.00
N LYS A 420 -6.30 17.75 -9.79
CA LYS A 420 -7.24 17.28 -10.82
C LYS A 420 -7.76 18.35 -11.78
N TYR A 421 -7.33 19.59 -11.66
CA TYR A 421 -7.78 20.72 -12.50
C TYR A 421 -6.74 21.10 -13.56
N CYS A 422 -6.25 20.09 -14.27
CA CYS A 422 -5.29 20.27 -15.35
C CYS A 422 -5.47 19.22 -16.46
N GLN A 423 -4.98 19.56 -17.66
CA GLN A 423 -4.73 18.56 -18.71
C GLN A 423 -3.38 17.91 -18.41
N THR A 424 -3.37 16.59 -18.21
CA THR A 424 -2.13 15.86 -17.94
C THR A 424 -1.53 15.30 -19.23
N VAL A 425 -0.21 15.06 -19.24
CA VAL A 425 0.46 14.44 -20.38
C VAL A 425 -0.07 13.03 -20.62
N VAL A 426 -0.28 12.26 -19.56
CA VAL A 426 -0.86 10.91 -19.65
C VAL A 426 -2.28 10.96 -20.18
N GLY A 427 -3.10 11.93 -19.70
CA GLY A 427 -4.47 12.14 -20.18
C GLY A 427 -4.52 12.48 -21.68
N GLU A 428 -3.60 13.29 -22.16
CA GLU A 428 -3.49 13.59 -23.59
C GLU A 428 -3.13 12.34 -24.40
N LEU A 429 -2.15 11.55 -23.95
CA LEU A 429 -1.76 10.31 -24.63
C LEU A 429 -2.89 9.29 -24.66
N VAL A 430 -3.59 9.10 -23.56
CA VAL A 430 -4.78 8.23 -23.46
C VAL A 430 -5.84 8.66 -24.46
N CYS A 431 -6.20 9.94 -24.48
CA CYS A 431 -7.23 10.44 -25.40
C CYS A 431 -6.78 10.39 -26.88
N LYS A 432 -5.50 10.59 -27.17
CA LYS A 432 -4.96 10.35 -28.51
C LYS A 432 -5.09 8.89 -28.93
N SER A 433 -4.85 7.97 -28.03
CA SER A 433 -5.01 6.53 -28.32
C SER A 433 -6.45 6.15 -28.71
N TYR A 434 -7.44 6.79 -28.09
CA TYR A 434 -8.85 6.58 -28.44
C TYR A 434 -9.17 7.05 -29.87
N ALA A 435 -8.66 8.22 -30.22
CA ALA A 435 -8.81 8.77 -31.57
C ALA A 435 -8.14 7.87 -32.63
N GLU A 436 -6.92 7.41 -32.37
CA GLU A 436 -6.18 6.54 -33.28
C GLU A 436 -6.82 5.15 -33.40
N ALA A 437 -7.34 4.59 -32.30
CA ALA A 437 -8.08 3.33 -32.36
C ALA A 437 -9.26 3.38 -33.33
N PHE A 438 -10.05 4.46 -33.29
CA PHE A 438 -11.13 4.66 -34.25
C PHE A 438 -10.63 4.92 -35.67
N ARG A 439 -9.55 5.71 -35.82
CA ARG A 439 -8.95 5.96 -37.14
C ARG A 439 -8.59 4.65 -37.84
N HIS A 440 -7.93 3.75 -37.11
CA HIS A 440 -7.54 2.43 -37.64
C HIS A 440 -8.75 1.53 -37.89
N ALA A 441 -9.72 1.46 -36.95
CA ALA A 441 -10.87 0.58 -37.08
C ALA A 441 -11.78 0.98 -38.26
N ALA A 442 -11.85 2.25 -38.59
CA ALA A 442 -12.68 2.79 -39.68
C ALA A 442 -11.91 3.12 -40.96
N ASP A 443 -10.61 2.78 -41.03
CA ASP A 443 -9.72 3.06 -42.16
C ASP A 443 -9.77 4.51 -42.63
N LEU A 444 -9.67 5.46 -41.68
CA LEU A 444 -9.79 6.90 -41.95
C LEU A 444 -8.42 7.52 -42.16
N SER A 445 -8.36 8.50 -43.09
CA SER A 445 -7.14 9.28 -43.35
C SER A 445 -6.73 10.10 -42.11
N ASP A 446 -5.44 10.45 -42.06
CA ASP A 446 -4.86 11.30 -41.02
C ASP A 446 -5.44 12.73 -40.98
N ASP A 447 -5.96 13.22 -42.08
CA ASP A 447 -6.64 14.53 -42.16
C ASP A 447 -8.07 14.50 -41.56
N THR A 448 -8.64 13.34 -41.30
CA THR A 448 -10.00 13.23 -40.71
C THR A 448 -9.96 13.74 -39.25
N PRO A 449 -10.77 14.74 -38.89
CA PRO A 449 -10.77 15.28 -37.54
C PRO A 449 -11.44 14.33 -36.54
N ILE A 450 -10.63 13.71 -35.68
CA ILE A 450 -11.07 12.82 -34.62
C ILE A 450 -10.53 13.34 -33.28
N ILE A 451 -11.41 13.59 -32.33
CA ILE A 451 -11.08 14.05 -30.99
C ILE A 451 -11.32 12.91 -30.00
N GLY A 452 -10.32 12.56 -29.23
CA GLY A 452 -10.49 11.64 -28.09
C GLY A 452 -10.75 12.44 -26.83
N CYS A 453 -11.59 11.93 -25.94
CA CYS A 453 -11.77 12.50 -24.61
C CYS A 453 -12.02 11.43 -23.54
N SER A 454 -11.66 11.76 -22.31
CA SER A 454 -11.86 10.92 -21.12
C SER A 454 -12.02 11.80 -19.88
N HIS A 455 -12.63 11.25 -18.84
CA HIS A 455 -12.71 11.96 -17.56
C HIS A 455 -11.43 11.76 -16.75
N PHE A 456 -11.15 12.69 -15.85
CA PHE A 456 -9.95 12.67 -15.03
C PHE A 456 -9.84 11.37 -14.20
N GLY A 457 -10.98 10.91 -13.67
CA GLY A 457 -11.06 9.78 -12.78
C GLY A 457 -10.77 8.41 -13.41
N SER A 458 -10.88 8.24 -14.74
CA SER A 458 -10.55 6.97 -15.42
C SER A 458 -9.06 6.68 -15.42
N ILE A 459 -8.24 7.73 -15.34
CA ILE A 459 -6.79 7.63 -15.35
C ILE A 459 -6.32 7.58 -13.90
N ARG A 460 -5.73 6.46 -13.48
CA ARG A 460 -5.48 6.17 -12.07
C ARG A 460 -4.04 6.45 -11.64
N SER A 461 -3.10 6.48 -12.58
CA SER A 461 -1.68 6.73 -12.31
C SER A 461 -1.00 7.39 -13.51
N GLY A 462 0.26 7.77 -13.32
CA GLY A 462 1.17 8.18 -14.38
C GLY A 462 2.17 7.09 -14.73
N PHE A 463 3.18 7.46 -15.55
CA PHE A 463 4.34 6.62 -15.80
C PHE A 463 5.58 7.21 -15.18
N THR A 464 6.40 6.37 -14.56
CA THR A 464 7.77 6.74 -14.17
C THR A 464 8.71 6.60 -15.36
N LYS A 465 9.83 7.34 -15.35
CA LYS A 465 10.89 7.20 -16.35
C LYS A 465 11.39 5.75 -16.41
N GLY A 466 11.42 5.16 -17.60
CA GLY A 466 11.88 3.80 -17.79
C GLY A 466 11.01 3.00 -18.76
N PRO A 467 11.20 1.67 -18.83
CA PRO A 467 10.40 0.79 -19.68
C PRO A 467 8.94 0.79 -19.21
N ILE A 468 8.02 0.73 -20.16
CA ILE A 468 6.57 0.61 -19.94
C ILE A 468 6.10 -0.73 -20.52
N SER A 469 5.39 -1.48 -19.71
CA SER A 469 4.73 -2.74 -20.06
C SER A 469 3.21 -2.58 -20.19
N VAL A 470 2.53 -3.62 -20.64
CA VAL A 470 1.05 -3.69 -20.59
C VAL A 470 0.53 -3.60 -19.16
N LEU A 471 1.27 -4.17 -18.20
CA LEU A 471 0.94 -4.07 -16.79
C LEU A 471 0.87 -2.60 -16.33
N ASP A 472 1.86 -1.77 -16.73
CA ASP A 472 1.86 -0.34 -16.40
C ASP A 472 0.69 0.42 -17.04
N VAL A 473 0.30 0.03 -18.26
CA VAL A 473 -0.92 0.57 -18.92
C VAL A 473 -2.17 0.20 -18.15
N GLY A 474 -2.26 -1.04 -17.65
CA GLY A 474 -3.37 -1.48 -16.82
C GLY A 474 -3.48 -0.70 -15.50
N GLU A 475 -2.35 -0.32 -14.89
CA GLU A 475 -2.36 0.55 -13.71
C GLU A 475 -2.82 1.98 -14.02
N VAL A 476 -2.62 2.44 -15.25
CA VAL A 476 -3.14 3.74 -15.71
C VAL A 476 -4.63 3.65 -16.02
N LEU A 477 -5.08 2.60 -16.70
CA LEU A 477 -6.46 2.39 -17.16
C LEU A 477 -7.01 1.02 -16.69
N PRO A 478 -7.30 0.83 -15.40
CA PRO A 478 -7.66 -0.50 -14.88
C PRO A 478 -9.07 -0.98 -15.24
N PHE A 479 -9.93 -0.10 -15.76
CA PHE A 479 -11.35 -0.42 -15.95
C PHE A 479 -11.67 -1.08 -17.31
N SER A 480 -10.78 -0.98 -18.28
CA SER A 480 -10.95 -1.54 -19.64
C SER A 480 -12.34 -1.26 -20.27
N ASN A 481 -12.86 -0.04 -20.10
CA ASN A 481 -14.17 0.37 -20.60
C ASN A 481 -14.26 0.25 -22.12
N ALA A 482 -15.47 0.06 -22.66
CA ALA A 482 -15.71 0.13 -24.09
C ALA A 482 -15.53 1.57 -24.61
N LEU A 483 -15.02 1.71 -25.83
CA LEU A 483 -14.97 2.98 -26.56
C LEU A 483 -16.25 3.18 -27.38
N LYS A 484 -16.80 4.40 -27.33
CA LYS A 484 -17.96 4.83 -28.09
C LYS A 484 -17.57 5.97 -29.02
N VAL A 485 -18.12 5.98 -30.20
CA VAL A 485 -17.84 6.96 -31.25
C VAL A 485 -19.09 7.75 -31.59
N TYR A 486 -18.96 9.07 -31.71
CA TYR A 486 -20.07 9.97 -32.06
C TYR A 486 -19.65 10.90 -33.17
N GLN A 487 -20.59 11.22 -34.11
CA GLN A 487 -20.38 12.28 -35.09
C GLN A 487 -21.14 13.53 -34.64
N VAL A 488 -20.45 14.46 -34.00
CA VAL A 488 -21.04 15.65 -33.37
C VAL A 488 -20.73 16.94 -34.12
N LYS A 489 -21.58 17.97 -33.95
CA LYS A 489 -21.26 19.32 -34.39
C LYS A 489 -20.18 19.95 -33.50
N GLY A 490 -19.38 20.88 -34.07
CA GLY A 490 -18.39 21.63 -33.32
C GLY A 490 -18.99 22.44 -32.16
N SER A 491 -20.23 22.91 -32.26
CA SER A 491 -20.94 23.58 -31.16
C SER A 491 -21.08 22.67 -29.94
N LEU A 492 -21.50 21.41 -30.14
CA LEU A 492 -21.63 20.43 -29.04
C LEU A 492 -20.27 20.05 -28.43
N LEU A 493 -19.23 19.97 -29.27
CA LEU A 493 -17.86 19.75 -28.78
C LEU A 493 -17.38 20.91 -27.90
N ILE A 494 -17.66 22.15 -28.29
CA ILE A 494 -17.34 23.35 -27.49
C ILE A 494 -18.08 23.30 -26.14
N GLU A 495 -19.37 22.96 -26.16
CA GLU A 495 -20.18 22.83 -24.94
C GLU A 495 -19.64 21.73 -24.00
N LEU A 496 -19.29 20.54 -24.52
CA LEU A 496 -18.70 19.45 -23.77
C LEU A 496 -17.37 19.86 -23.10
N VAL A 497 -16.49 20.51 -23.87
CA VAL A 497 -15.18 20.95 -23.35
C VAL A 497 -15.37 22.04 -22.29
N ASN A 498 -16.29 23.01 -22.51
CA ASN A 498 -16.64 23.99 -21.48
C ASN A 498 -17.15 23.34 -20.20
N PHE A 499 -18.09 22.38 -20.30
CA PHE A 499 -18.58 21.64 -19.15
C PHE A 499 -17.43 20.93 -18.43
N GLY A 500 -16.57 20.23 -19.17
CA GLY A 500 -15.47 19.45 -18.62
C GLY A 500 -14.45 20.30 -17.85
N PHE A 501 -14.21 21.55 -18.25
CA PHE A 501 -13.35 22.48 -17.51
C PHE A 501 -14.01 23.12 -16.28
N HIS A 502 -15.33 23.07 -16.17
CA HIS A 502 -16.05 23.57 -15.01
C HIS A 502 -16.50 22.44 -14.06
N ASN A 503 -16.13 21.20 -14.35
CA ASN A 503 -16.46 20.06 -13.51
C ASN A 503 -15.55 20.00 -12.27
N LEU A 504 -15.80 20.88 -11.31
CA LEU A 504 -14.98 21.04 -10.11
C LEU A 504 -15.09 19.84 -9.13
N ARG A 505 -16.11 19.01 -9.26
CA ARG A 505 -16.28 17.84 -8.39
C ARG A 505 -15.34 16.70 -8.77
N TYR A 506 -15.23 16.41 -10.07
CA TYR A 506 -14.58 15.20 -10.57
C TYR A 506 -13.24 15.43 -11.28
N GLY A 507 -12.91 16.69 -11.56
CA GLY A 507 -11.70 17.07 -12.27
C GLY A 507 -11.94 17.38 -13.76
N TRP A 508 -10.92 17.93 -14.42
CA TRP A 508 -11.05 18.40 -15.80
C TRP A 508 -11.15 17.26 -16.81
N LEU A 509 -11.95 17.49 -17.85
CA LEU A 509 -11.96 16.65 -19.05
C LEU A 509 -10.56 16.57 -19.64
N GLN A 510 -10.08 15.36 -19.89
CA GLN A 510 -8.85 15.11 -20.63
C GLN A 510 -9.19 15.00 -22.12
N THR A 511 -8.36 15.57 -22.97
CA THR A 511 -8.59 15.58 -24.42
C THR A 511 -7.34 15.21 -25.20
N GLY A 512 -7.51 14.55 -26.34
CA GLY A 512 -6.46 14.27 -27.32
C GLY A 512 -6.78 14.88 -28.67
N ASN A 513 -5.76 15.27 -29.41
CA ASN A 513 -5.88 15.92 -30.72
C ASN A 513 -6.61 17.27 -30.68
N LEU A 514 -6.61 17.96 -29.54
CA LEU A 514 -7.29 19.23 -29.33
C LEU A 514 -6.38 20.23 -28.61
N LYS A 515 -6.16 21.39 -29.24
CA LYS A 515 -5.52 22.53 -28.61
C LYS A 515 -6.61 23.48 -28.11
N ILE A 516 -6.53 23.85 -26.85
CA ILE A 516 -7.52 24.67 -26.17
C ILE A 516 -6.87 25.96 -25.73
N GLU A 517 -7.36 27.10 -26.26
CA GLU A 517 -6.95 28.42 -25.79
C GLU A 517 -8.03 28.99 -24.88
N ARG A 518 -7.60 29.60 -23.77
CA ARG A 518 -8.48 30.13 -22.73
C ARG A 518 -8.18 31.61 -22.46
N ASN A 519 -9.22 32.29 -21.99
CA ASN A 519 -9.11 33.59 -21.36
C ASN A 519 -9.79 33.49 -19.99
N GLY A 520 -8.99 33.35 -18.92
CA GLY A 520 -9.50 33.01 -17.61
C GLY A 520 -10.28 31.69 -17.63
N ASN A 521 -11.50 31.68 -17.14
CA ASN A 521 -12.36 30.49 -17.08
C ASN A 521 -13.15 30.21 -18.39
N GLN A 522 -12.98 31.02 -19.45
CA GLN A 522 -13.70 30.83 -20.70
C GLN A 522 -12.79 30.26 -21.79
N ILE A 523 -13.32 29.33 -22.57
CA ILE A 523 -12.65 28.86 -23.79
C ILE A 523 -12.73 29.96 -24.86
N LYS A 524 -11.57 30.39 -25.33
CA LYS A 524 -11.43 31.35 -26.41
C LYS A 524 -11.52 30.67 -27.76
N SER A 525 -10.80 29.59 -27.96
CA SER A 525 -10.79 28.81 -29.20
C SER A 525 -10.47 27.35 -28.96
N LEU A 526 -11.00 26.48 -29.83
CA LEU A 526 -10.62 25.08 -29.95
C LEU A 526 -10.03 24.86 -31.34
N THR A 527 -8.90 24.15 -31.38
CA THR A 527 -8.21 23.81 -32.63
C THR A 527 -7.91 22.33 -32.65
N TYR A 528 -8.38 21.62 -33.68
CA TYR A 528 -7.98 20.23 -33.92
C TYR A 528 -6.52 20.20 -34.37
N VAL A 529 -5.77 19.25 -33.82
CA VAL A 529 -4.38 19.01 -34.19
C VAL A 529 -4.27 17.58 -34.75
N SER A 530 -3.98 17.48 -36.05
CA SER A 530 -3.83 16.16 -36.70
C SER A 530 -2.61 15.39 -36.16
N PRO A 531 -2.50 14.08 -36.42
CA PRO A 531 -1.31 13.28 -36.05
C PRO A 531 0.00 13.88 -36.61
N GLN A 532 -0.03 14.56 -37.78
CA GLN A 532 1.13 15.22 -38.39
C GLN A 532 1.35 16.65 -37.87
N GLY A 533 0.54 17.13 -36.91
CA GLY A 533 0.67 18.44 -36.31
C GLY A 533 -0.03 19.59 -37.09
N LYS A 534 -0.86 19.29 -38.11
CA LYS A 534 -1.65 20.28 -38.80
C LYS A 534 -2.76 20.80 -37.89
N GLU A 535 -2.81 22.11 -37.69
CA GLU A 535 -3.80 22.79 -36.86
C GLU A 535 -5.01 23.26 -37.72
N VAL A 536 -6.23 22.90 -37.29
CA VAL A 536 -7.48 23.29 -37.96
C VAL A 536 -8.48 23.78 -36.90
N PRO A 537 -8.94 25.03 -36.95
CA PRO A 537 -9.92 25.55 -36.00
C PRO A 537 -11.23 24.75 -36.01
N ILE A 538 -11.79 24.54 -34.82
CA ILE A 538 -13.12 23.91 -34.67
C ILE A 538 -14.18 24.92 -35.05
N VAL A 539 -15.01 24.57 -36.06
CA VAL A 539 -16.10 25.40 -36.57
C VAL A 539 -17.44 24.87 -36.04
N PRO A 540 -18.29 25.69 -35.40
CA PRO A 540 -19.51 25.26 -34.74
C PRO A 540 -20.46 24.39 -35.58
N ASN A 541 -20.61 24.70 -36.85
CA ASN A 541 -21.53 24.00 -37.75
C ASN A 541 -20.92 22.79 -38.50
N LYS A 542 -19.61 22.58 -38.41
CA LYS A 542 -18.96 21.39 -38.98
C LYS A 542 -19.10 20.19 -38.08
N LYS A 543 -19.04 18.99 -38.67
CA LYS A 543 -19.07 17.73 -37.96
C LYS A 543 -17.66 17.21 -37.66
N TYR A 544 -17.51 16.59 -36.50
CA TYR A 544 -16.26 16.00 -36.00
C TYR A 544 -16.56 14.63 -35.41
N TYR A 545 -15.61 13.72 -35.46
CA TYR A 545 -15.70 12.48 -34.69
C TYR A 545 -15.21 12.74 -33.27
N LEU A 546 -15.99 12.25 -32.31
CA LEU A 546 -15.69 12.27 -30.88
C LEU A 546 -15.64 10.84 -30.37
N VAL A 547 -14.52 10.43 -29.79
CA VAL A 547 -14.33 9.11 -29.19
C VAL A 547 -14.16 9.27 -27.70
N ALA A 548 -15.00 8.55 -26.93
CA ALA A 548 -15.02 8.60 -25.49
C ALA A 548 -15.26 7.22 -24.88
N ASP A 549 -14.89 7.04 -23.61
CA ASP A 549 -15.23 5.82 -22.89
C ASP A 549 -16.73 5.74 -22.52
N GLU A 550 -17.25 4.53 -22.42
CA GLU A 550 -18.67 4.28 -22.16
C GLU A 550 -19.14 4.88 -20.82
N PHE A 551 -18.27 4.99 -19.82
CA PHE A 551 -18.62 5.52 -18.51
C PHE A 551 -19.13 6.96 -18.58
N ILE A 552 -18.39 7.87 -19.23
CA ILE A 552 -18.87 9.26 -19.36
C ILE A 552 -20.02 9.39 -20.35
N THR A 553 -20.09 8.55 -21.38
CA THR A 553 -21.19 8.62 -22.37
C THR A 553 -22.53 8.17 -21.81
N THR A 554 -22.52 7.44 -20.69
CA THR A 554 -23.72 6.97 -19.96
C THR A 554 -24.05 7.80 -18.72
N GLY A 555 -23.36 8.92 -18.48
CA GLY A 555 -23.66 9.84 -17.40
C GLY A 555 -22.70 9.79 -16.21
N GLY A 556 -21.58 9.04 -16.32
CA GLY A 556 -20.56 8.98 -15.30
C GLY A 556 -19.92 10.36 -15.04
N ASP A 557 -19.44 10.61 -13.81
CA ASP A 557 -18.82 11.86 -13.37
C ASP A 557 -19.64 13.12 -13.71
N GLY A 558 -20.98 12.99 -13.75
CA GLY A 558 -21.91 14.09 -14.00
C GLY A 558 -21.97 14.58 -15.44
N TYR A 559 -21.34 13.90 -16.40
CA TYR A 559 -21.48 14.21 -17.82
C TYR A 559 -22.90 13.87 -18.30
N SER A 560 -23.60 14.88 -18.84
CA SER A 560 -24.93 14.63 -19.38
C SER A 560 -24.87 13.73 -20.64
N PRO A 561 -25.74 12.70 -20.76
CA PRO A 561 -25.86 11.92 -21.99
C PRO A 561 -26.22 12.78 -23.23
N SER A 562 -26.69 14.02 -23.04
CA SER A 562 -26.94 14.96 -24.14
C SER A 562 -25.67 15.37 -24.90
N PHE A 563 -24.49 15.27 -24.27
CA PHE A 563 -23.21 15.45 -24.96
C PHE A 563 -22.86 14.30 -25.90
N PHE A 564 -23.53 13.16 -25.74
CA PHE A 564 -23.30 11.91 -26.46
C PHE A 564 -24.63 11.38 -27.06
N PRO A 565 -25.25 12.12 -28.01
CA PRO A 565 -26.59 11.77 -28.46
C PRO A 565 -26.62 10.41 -29.16
N ALA A 566 -27.46 9.49 -28.72
CA ALA A 566 -27.56 8.13 -29.28
C ALA A 566 -27.80 8.10 -30.79
N LYS A 567 -28.54 9.08 -31.34
CA LYS A 567 -28.77 9.23 -32.79
C LYS A 567 -27.52 9.60 -33.60
N GLN A 568 -26.47 10.07 -32.93
CA GLN A 568 -25.18 10.45 -33.53
C GLN A 568 -24.09 9.44 -33.25
N GLU A 569 -24.40 8.35 -32.56
CA GLU A 569 -23.45 7.26 -32.31
C GLU A 569 -23.12 6.57 -33.64
N VAL A 570 -21.83 6.43 -33.90
CA VAL A 570 -21.28 5.68 -35.03
C VAL A 570 -20.99 4.27 -34.57
N LYS A 571 -21.73 3.30 -35.06
CA LYS A 571 -21.46 1.90 -34.79
C LYS A 571 -20.25 1.46 -35.61
N GLN A 572 -19.16 1.17 -34.94
CA GLN A 572 -17.92 0.71 -35.53
C GLN A 572 -17.54 -0.63 -34.90
N GLU A 573 -17.46 -1.66 -35.73
CA GLU A 573 -16.95 -2.96 -35.32
C GLU A 573 -15.44 -2.91 -35.11
N GLY A 574 -14.91 -3.81 -34.26
CA GLY A 574 -13.47 -3.92 -34.01
C GLY A 574 -12.88 -2.81 -33.11
N MET A 575 -13.72 -1.99 -32.48
CA MET A 575 -13.22 -1.02 -31.49
C MET A 575 -12.62 -1.75 -30.27
N PRO A 576 -11.38 -1.46 -29.91
CA PRO A 576 -10.75 -2.03 -28.71
C PRO A 576 -11.33 -1.43 -27.42
N SER A 577 -11.01 -2.05 -26.29
CA SER A 577 -11.20 -1.42 -24.96
C SER A 577 -10.30 -0.19 -24.80
N THR A 578 -10.59 0.66 -23.81
CA THR A 578 -9.73 1.80 -23.45
C THR A 578 -8.29 1.38 -23.19
N THR A 579 -8.10 0.27 -22.48
CA THR A 579 -6.77 -0.29 -22.16
C THR A 579 -6.08 -0.81 -23.42
N ASP A 580 -6.77 -1.59 -24.27
CA ASP A 580 -6.18 -2.12 -25.49
C ASP A 580 -5.88 -1.03 -26.53
N ALA A 581 -6.71 -0.01 -26.64
CA ALA A 581 -6.42 1.18 -27.47
C ALA A 581 -5.10 1.83 -27.04
N PHE A 582 -4.90 1.99 -25.75
CA PHE A 582 -3.68 2.61 -25.23
C PHE A 582 -2.46 1.68 -25.36
N VAL A 583 -2.61 0.37 -25.17
CA VAL A 583 -1.57 -0.64 -25.47
C VAL A 583 -1.13 -0.55 -26.91
N GLN A 584 -2.07 -0.58 -27.87
CA GLN A 584 -1.78 -0.48 -29.31
C GLN A 584 -1.07 0.82 -29.67
N TYR A 585 -1.54 1.94 -29.12
CA TYR A 585 -0.94 3.25 -29.36
C TYR A 585 0.50 3.32 -28.84
N LEU A 586 0.76 2.86 -27.62
CA LEU A 586 2.10 2.88 -27.02
C LEU A 586 3.06 1.90 -27.72
N LYS A 587 2.58 0.74 -28.17
CA LYS A 587 3.38 -0.23 -28.94
C LYS A 587 3.91 0.36 -30.25
N ALA A 588 3.20 1.29 -30.85
CA ALA A 588 3.64 2.00 -32.06
C ALA A 588 4.66 3.12 -31.76
N GLN A 589 4.86 3.50 -30.49
CA GLN A 589 5.77 4.57 -30.10
C GLN A 589 7.12 4.00 -29.63
N LYS A 590 8.24 4.43 -30.25
CA LYS A 590 9.58 4.05 -29.78
C LYS A 590 9.88 4.59 -28.38
N PHE A 591 9.50 5.85 -28.14
CA PHE A 591 9.63 6.55 -26.86
C PHE A 591 8.43 7.49 -26.67
N ILE A 592 8.08 7.76 -25.40
CA ILE A 592 7.10 8.79 -25.05
C ILE A 592 7.73 9.85 -24.14
N GLY A 593 7.14 11.06 -24.15
CA GLY A 593 7.62 12.17 -23.33
C GLY A 593 8.57 13.13 -24.08
N ILE A 594 8.81 12.95 -25.40
CA ILE A 594 9.74 13.78 -26.19
C ILE A 594 9.16 15.16 -26.55
N GLN A 595 7.86 15.27 -26.84
CA GLN A 595 7.25 16.44 -27.52
C GLN A 595 6.42 17.37 -26.64
N PHE A 596 6.54 17.32 -25.33
CA PHE A 596 5.77 18.23 -24.48
C PHE A 596 6.67 19.35 -23.96
N ASN A 597 6.81 20.41 -24.78
CA ASN A 597 7.27 21.70 -24.32
C ASN A 597 6.29 22.20 -23.24
N LYS A 598 6.82 22.36 -22.00
CA LYS A 598 6.23 22.93 -20.78
C LYS A 598 4.83 22.39 -20.42
N PRO A 599 4.59 22.03 -19.15
CA PRO A 599 3.21 21.93 -18.69
C PRO A 599 2.52 23.23 -19.09
N ARG A 600 1.43 23.14 -19.84
CA ARG A 600 0.55 24.28 -20.08
C ARG A 600 -0.10 24.62 -18.75
N THR A 601 0.66 25.28 -17.89
CA THR A 601 0.14 25.99 -16.73
C THR A 601 -0.76 27.07 -17.29
N LEU A 602 -2.00 26.95 -16.99
CA LEU A 602 -3.05 27.91 -17.27
C LEU A 602 -2.92 29.12 -16.37
#